data_b96f7e18ca0866e1467c5b73d9a13e63
#
_entry.id   b96f7e18ca0866e1467c5b73d9a13e63
#
_cell.length_a   1.000
_cell.length_b   1.000
_cell.length_c   1.000
_cell.angle_alpha   90.00
_cell.angle_beta   90.00
_cell.angle_gamma   90.00
#
_symmetry.space_group_name_H-M   'P 1'
#
loop_
_entity.id
_entity.type
_entity.pdbx_description
1 polymer ?
#
loop_
_entity_poly.entity_id
_entity_poly.type
_entity_poly.pdbx_seq_one_letter_code
_entity_poly.pdbx_strand_id
1 'polypeptide(L)'
;QFVGPGPTTVVGAVMSNAMYSRQIEDSAVGMLRSNDSVTGIIESGYTFPAGARRSGDHFFRFIGSKASVFAFYGKEGEPLIEVNTSSGTGFEEDLGHGERMRKVIDEGLSALEEERVPETNILDAVRILEIQDAVYDHARTNPLSNGPHPMGMAAARP
;
A
#
# COMPACT_ATOMS: atom_id res chain seq x y z
N GLN A 1 -2.59 -12.37 1.87
CA GLN A 1 -3.61 -11.37 2.23
C GLN A 1 -3.40 -10.97 3.69
N PHE A 2 -2.83 -9.75 3.91
CA PHE A 2 -2.45 -9.29 5.25
C PHE A 2 -3.64 -8.80 6.10
N VAL A 3 -4.80 -8.61 5.50
CA VAL A 3 -5.97 -7.97 6.12
C VAL A 3 -7.13 -8.95 6.30
N GLY A 4 -6.87 -10.21 6.54
CA GLY A 4 -7.91 -11.22 6.82
C GLY A 4 -8.90 -11.47 5.67
N PRO A 5 -9.70 -12.54 5.72
CA PRO A 5 -10.55 -12.98 4.61
C PRO A 5 -11.87 -12.20 4.48
N GLY A 6 -12.11 -11.16 5.24
CA GLY A 6 -13.38 -10.44 5.24
C GLY A 6 -13.42 -9.17 4.39
N PRO A 7 -14.57 -8.53 4.28
CA PRO A 7 -14.72 -7.29 3.54
C PRO A 7 -13.86 -6.18 4.16
N THR A 8 -13.23 -5.40 3.32
CA THR A 8 -12.46 -4.22 3.72
C THR A 8 -13.29 -2.97 3.43
N THR A 9 -13.39 -2.08 4.41
CA THR A 9 -14.13 -0.82 4.31
C THR A 9 -13.16 0.34 4.40
N VAL A 10 -13.32 1.34 3.56
CA VAL A 10 -12.62 2.62 3.69
C VAL A 10 -13.33 3.45 4.77
N VAL A 11 -12.60 3.85 5.80
CA VAL A 11 -13.13 4.65 6.92
C VAL A 11 -12.63 6.09 6.90
N GLY A 12 -11.63 6.40 6.07
CA GLY A 12 -11.11 7.74 5.86
C GLY A 12 -10.19 7.76 4.65
N ALA A 13 -10.18 8.87 3.92
CA ALA A 13 -9.21 9.10 2.87
C ALA A 13 -8.97 10.58 2.66
N VAL A 14 -7.73 10.95 2.35
CA VAL A 14 -7.30 12.30 1.99
C VAL A 14 -6.38 12.21 0.78
N MET A 15 -6.57 13.10 -0.19
CA MET A 15 -5.72 13.21 -1.36
C MET A 15 -5.31 14.67 -1.58
N SER A 16 -4.13 14.86 -2.16
CA SER A 16 -3.60 16.17 -2.51
C SER A 16 -2.88 16.14 -3.84
N ASN A 17 -2.95 17.23 -4.58
CA ASN A 17 -2.14 17.51 -5.77
C ASN A 17 -1.37 18.83 -5.61
N ALA A 18 -1.21 19.27 -4.37
CA ALA A 18 -0.69 20.61 -4.05
C ALA A 18 0.79 20.78 -4.43
N MET A 19 1.58 19.72 -4.45
CA MET A 19 3.01 19.82 -4.68
C MET A 19 3.37 20.10 -6.15
N TYR A 20 2.70 19.44 -7.07
CA TYR A 20 2.99 19.55 -8.50
C TYR A 20 1.88 20.19 -9.31
N SER A 21 0.74 20.53 -8.67
CA SER A 21 -0.42 21.17 -9.31
C SER A 21 -0.89 20.43 -10.59
N ARG A 22 -0.82 19.09 -10.56
CA ARG A 22 -1.27 18.23 -11.67
C ARG A 22 -2.76 17.93 -11.56
N GLN A 23 -3.33 17.35 -12.62
CA GLN A 23 -4.73 16.88 -12.61
C GLN A 23 -4.95 15.61 -11.79
N ILE A 24 -3.86 14.90 -11.46
CA ILE A 24 -3.84 13.70 -10.61
C ILE A 24 -3.23 14.05 -9.26
N GLU A 25 -3.56 13.26 -8.26
CA GLU A 25 -2.96 13.38 -6.93
C GLU A 25 -1.45 13.10 -6.96
N ASP A 26 -0.72 13.80 -6.13
CA ASP A 26 0.69 13.57 -5.83
C ASP A 26 0.90 12.95 -4.44
N SER A 27 -0.15 12.92 -3.63
CA SER A 27 -0.17 12.31 -2.30
C SER A 27 -1.56 11.80 -1.97
N ALA A 28 -1.63 10.61 -1.40
CA ALA A 28 -2.87 9.98 -0.93
C ALA A 28 -2.64 9.22 0.37
N VAL A 29 -3.59 9.31 1.30
CA VAL A 29 -3.67 8.49 2.51
C VAL A 29 -5.05 7.87 2.59
N GLY A 30 -5.09 6.55 2.75
CA GLY A 30 -6.31 5.78 2.96
C GLY A 30 -6.30 5.08 4.31
N MET A 31 -7.40 5.14 5.05
CA MET A 31 -7.62 4.41 6.28
C MET A 31 -8.64 3.30 6.03
N LEU A 32 -8.25 2.08 6.34
CA LEU A 32 -9.02 0.87 6.06
C LEU A 32 -9.38 0.15 7.35
N ARG A 33 -10.52 -0.52 7.36
CA ARG A 33 -10.91 -1.46 8.40
C ARG A 33 -11.40 -2.76 7.78
N SER A 34 -10.89 -3.87 8.28
CA SER A 34 -11.32 -5.21 7.88
C SER A 34 -11.84 -5.95 9.09
N ASN A 35 -13.04 -6.52 8.97
CA ASN A 35 -13.67 -7.39 10.01
C ASN A 35 -13.72 -6.79 11.42
N ASP A 36 -13.98 -5.51 11.57
CA ASP A 36 -14.06 -4.79 12.85
C ASP A 36 -12.81 -4.88 13.79
N SER A 37 -11.82 -5.67 13.45
CA SER A 37 -10.68 -5.97 14.30
C SER A 37 -9.32 -5.55 13.74
N VAL A 38 -9.20 -5.38 12.41
CA VAL A 38 -7.94 -4.98 11.77
C VAL A 38 -8.10 -3.60 11.13
N THR A 39 -7.23 -2.68 11.50
CA THR A 39 -7.12 -1.37 10.88
C THR A 39 -5.83 -1.27 10.09
N GLY A 40 -5.88 -0.60 8.94
CA GLY A 40 -4.74 -0.33 8.10
C GLY A 40 -4.69 1.13 7.67
N ILE A 41 -3.49 1.64 7.49
CA ILE A 41 -3.23 2.92 6.86
C ILE A 41 -2.35 2.65 5.66
N ILE A 42 -2.75 3.17 4.51
CA ILE A 42 -1.97 3.14 3.28
C ILE A 42 -1.64 4.58 2.93
N GLU A 43 -0.37 4.85 2.73
CA GLU A 43 0.13 6.14 2.25
C GLU A 43 0.88 5.92 0.94
N SER A 44 0.62 6.77 -0.03
CA SER A 44 1.28 6.75 -1.34
C SER A 44 1.47 8.17 -1.84
N GLY A 45 2.60 8.44 -2.49
CA GLY A 45 2.84 9.75 -3.07
C GLY A 45 4.18 9.87 -3.78
N TYR A 46 4.30 10.96 -4.53
CA TYR A 46 5.51 11.37 -5.26
C TYR A 46 6.08 12.68 -4.69
N THR A 47 6.07 12.80 -3.37
CA THR A 47 6.36 14.07 -2.68
C THR A 47 7.84 14.23 -2.28
N PHE A 48 8.74 13.49 -2.89
CA PHE A 48 10.18 13.63 -2.64
C PHE A 48 10.73 14.90 -3.31
N PRO A 49 11.47 15.73 -2.57
CA PRO A 49 12.10 16.92 -3.13
C PRO A 49 13.09 16.56 -4.25
N ALA A 50 13.18 17.43 -5.27
CA ALA A 50 14.20 17.28 -6.29
C ALA A 50 15.58 17.29 -5.64
N GLY A 51 16.42 16.30 -5.98
CA GLY A 51 17.75 16.13 -5.38
C GLY A 51 17.76 15.37 -4.03
N ALA A 52 16.63 14.87 -3.55
CA ALA A 52 16.62 13.95 -2.44
C ALA A 52 17.52 12.72 -2.74
N ARG A 53 18.29 12.28 -1.75
CA ARG A 53 19.18 11.12 -1.89
C ARG A 53 18.43 9.83 -2.26
N ARG A 54 17.14 9.75 -1.87
CA ARG A 54 16.22 8.66 -2.25
C ARG A 54 15.08 9.25 -3.07
N SER A 55 14.76 8.62 -4.18
CA SER A 55 13.62 8.96 -5.04
C SER A 55 12.32 8.31 -4.58
N GLY A 56 12.36 7.48 -3.57
CA GLY A 56 11.22 6.80 -2.98
C GLY A 56 11.57 6.19 -1.65
N ASP A 57 10.58 6.00 -0.81
CA ASP A 57 10.66 5.25 0.44
C ASP A 57 9.51 4.26 0.49
N HIS A 58 9.83 3.01 0.77
CA HIS A 58 8.85 1.94 0.91
C HIS A 58 9.03 1.31 2.27
N PHE A 59 7.99 1.34 3.08
CA PHE A 59 7.99 0.63 4.35
C PHE A 59 6.64 -0.06 4.57
N PHE A 60 6.69 -1.17 5.30
CA PHE A 60 5.50 -1.89 5.76
C PHE A 60 5.64 -2.12 7.25
N ARG A 61 4.57 -1.90 7.97
CA ARG A 61 4.52 -2.24 9.39
C ARG A 61 3.24 -3.01 9.70
N PHE A 62 3.42 -4.18 10.29
CA PHE A 62 2.34 -5.00 10.80
C PHE A 62 2.48 -5.12 12.31
N ILE A 63 1.39 -4.88 13.03
CA ILE A 63 1.35 -4.99 14.49
C ILE A 63 0.26 -5.99 14.83
N GLY A 64 0.66 -7.10 15.42
CA GLY A 64 -0.25 -8.13 15.92
C GLY A 64 -0.09 -8.33 17.43
N SER A 65 -0.96 -9.12 18.01
CA SER A 65 -0.93 -9.43 19.45
C SER A 65 0.26 -10.28 19.88
N LYS A 66 0.92 -10.98 18.96
CA LYS A 66 2.06 -11.88 19.25
C LYS A 66 3.40 -11.38 18.72
N ALA A 67 3.36 -10.56 17.69
CA ALA A 67 4.55 -10.04 17.03
C ALA A 67 4.26 -8.73 16.30
N SER A 68 5.30 -7.96 16.03
CA SER A 68 5.27 -6.91 15.01
C SER A 68 6.38 -7.13 13.99
N VAL A 69 6.08 -6.76 12.74
CA VAL A 69 7.03 -6.82 11.63
C VAL A 69 7.14 -5.44 11.02
N PHE A 70 8.35 -4.98 10.80
CA PHE A 70 8.62 -3.72 10.14
C PHE A 70 9.63 -3.93 9.02
N ALA A 71 9.22 -3.74 7.77
CA ALA A 71 10.08 -3.79 6.61
C ALA A 71 10.41 -2.36 6.16
N PHE A 72 11.68 -2.03 6.03
CA PHE A 72 12.17 -0.67 5.73
C PHE A 72 13.54 -0.71 5.07
N TYR A 73 14.04 0.45 4.64
CA TYR A 73 15.40 0.59 4.16
C TYR A 73 16.30 1.14 5.25
N GLY A 74 17.42 0.48 5.51
CA GLY A 74 18.47 0.93 6.43
C GLY A 74 19.20 2.18 5.92
N LYS A 75 20.21 2.60 6.68
CA LYS A 75 20.95 3.86 6.41
C LYS A 75 21.68 3.87 5.07
N GLU A 76 22.15 2.70 4.62
CA GLU A 76 22.88 2.55 3.37
C GLU A 76 21.95 2.18 2.18
N GLY A 77 20.66 2.05 2.47
CA GLY A 77 19.64 1.69 1.48
C GLY A 77 19.41 0.17 1.36
N GLU A 78 20.00 -0.60 2.26
CA GLU A 78 19.78 -2.04 2.36
C GLU A 78 18.33 -2.31 2.83
N PRO A 79 17.62 -3.24 2.18
CA PRO A 79 16.29 -3.64 2.63
C PRO A 79 16.38 -4.54 3.85
N LEU A 80 15.67 -4.19 4.92
CA LEU A 80 15.69 -4.87 6.21
C LEU A 80 14.28 -5.21 6.67
N ILE A 81 14.15 -6.36 7.33
CA ILE A 81 12.93 -6.78 8.03
C ILE A 81 13.25 -6.95 9.50
N GLU A 82 12.62 -6.13 10.33
CA GLU A 82 12.68 -6.24 11.79
C GLU A 82 11.49 -7.04 12.30
N VAL A 83 11.73 -8.09 13.07
CA VAL A 83 10.68 -8.91 13.69
C VAL A 83 10.82 -8.81 15.20
N ASN A 84 9.78 -8.30 15.86
CA ASN A 84 9.70 -8.17 17.31
C ASN A 84 8.69 -9.16 17.86
N THR A 85 9.12 -9.98 18.82
CA THR A 85 8.29 -10.96 19.53
C THR A 85 8.49 -10.82 21.03
N SER A 86 7.74 -11.58 21.83
CA SER A 86 7.96 -11.65 23.29
C SER A 86 9.32 -12.23 23.68
N SER A 87 10.01 -12.94 22.77
CA SER A 87 11.33 -13.53 23.01
C SER A 87 12.49 -12.62 22.58
N GLY A 88 12.22 -11.51 21.91
CA GLY A 88 13.23 -10.55 21.48
C GLY A 88 13.01 -9.98 20.09
N THR A 89 13.98 -9.22 19.62
CA THR A 89 14.03 -8.60 18.29
C THR A 89 15.03 -9.32 17.41
N GLY A 90 14.61 -9.71 16.21
CA GLY A 90 15.45 -10.25 15.15
C GLY A 90 15.44 -9.33 13.94
N PHE A 91 16.49 -9.43 13.13
CA PHE A 91 16.58 -8.75 11.84
C PHE A 91 16.84 -9.78 10.75
N GLU A 92 16.14 -9.64 9.64
CA GLU A 92 16.34 -10.42 8.44
C GLU A 92 16.61 -9.48 7.27
N GLU A 93 17.44 -9.91 6.34
CA GLU A 93 17.67 -9.21 5.10
C GLU A 93 16.48 -9.43 4.16
N ASP A 94 15.91 -8.38 3.60
CA ASP A 94 14.89 -8.51 2.57
C ASP A 94 15.55 -8.84 1.22
N LEU A 95 14.82 -9.56 0.41
CA LEU A 95 15.29 -10.04 -0.90
C LEU A 95 15.57 -8.94 -1.94
N GLY A 96 15.13 -7.72 -1.67
CA GLY A 96 15.17 -6.64 -2.66
C GLY A 96 14.15 -6.81 -3.80
N HIS A 97 13.98 -5.73 -4.60
CA HIS A 97 12.92 -5.67 -5.60
C HIS A 97 13.05 -6.75 -6.70
N GLY A 98 14.24 -6.92 -7.26
CA GLY A 98 14.46 -7.88 -8.36
C GLY A 98 14.18 -9.32 -7.97
N GLU A 99 14.63 -9.73 -6.80
CA GLU A 99 14.41 -11.07 -6.30
C GLU A 99 12.94 -11.33 -5.94
N ARG A 100 12.26 -10.35 -5.38
CA ARG A 100 10.81 -10.42 -5.13
C ARG A 100 10.02 -10.60 -6.44
N MET A 101 10.38 -9.85 -7.49
CA MET A 101 9.75 -10.00 -8.80
C MET A 101 10.01 -11.36 -9.42
N ARG A 102 11.24 -11.90 -9.29
CA ARG A 102 11.57 -13.24 -9.75
C ARG A 102 10.70 -14.28 -9.05
N LYS A 103 10.55 -14.20 -7.72
CA LYS A 103 9.69 -15.13 -6.97
C LYS A 103 8.21 -15.09 -7.39
N VAL A 104 7.69 -13.92 -7.72
CA VAL A 104 6.31 -13.80 -8.23
C VAL A 104 6.16 -14.52 -9.57
N ILE A 105 7.15 -14.41 -10.45
CA ILE A 105 7.15 -15.12 -11.73
C ILE A 105 7.28 -16.64 -11.53
N ASP A 106 8.23 -17.08 -10.70
CA ASP A 106 8.44 -18.49 -10.38
C ASP A 106 7.18 -19.11 -9.77
N GLU A 107 6.50 -18.41 -8.86
CA GLU A 107 5.22 -18.84 -8.28
C GLU A 107 4.12 -18.99 -9.36
N GLY A 108 4.02 -18.04 -10.27
CA GLY A 108 3.06 -18.11 -11.36
C GLY A 108 3.32 -19.31 -12.29
N LEU A 109 4.58 -19.59 -12.60
CA LEU A 109 4.97 -20.75 -13.42
C LEU A 109 4.68 -22.07 -12.69
N SER A 110 5.04 -22.18 -11.41
CA SER A 110 4.74 -23.38 -10.60
C SER A 110 3.23 -23.61 -10.48
N ALA A 111 2.44 -22.55 -10.29
CA ALA A 111 0.99 -22.66 -10.24
C ALA A 111 0.40 -23.19 -11.56
N LEU A 112 0.98 -22.77 -12.70
CA LEU A 112 0.57 -23.27 -14.02
C LEU A 112 0.91 -24.75 -14.20
N GLU A 113 2.13 -25.16 -13.81
CA GLU A 113 2.58 -26.55 -13.90
C GLU A 113 1.78 -27.48 -12.99
N GLU A 114 1.40 -27.00 -11.81
CA GLU A 114 0.63 -27.73 -10.79
C GLU A 114 -0.89 -27.64 -10.99
N GLU A 115 -1.36 -26.97 -12.03
CA GLU A 115 -2.77 -26.72 -12.32
C GLU A 115 -3.56 -26.10 -11.12
N ARG A 116 -2.91 -25.23 -10.34
CA ARG A 116 -3.53 -24.54 -9.20
C ARG A 116 -3.65 -23.03 -9.44
N VAL A 117 -4.46 -22.39 -8.62
CA VAL A 117 -4.55 -20.94 -8.61
C VAL A 117 -3.27 -20.36 -7.99
N PRO A 118 -2.61 -19.37 -8.63
CA PRO A 118 -1.45 -18.70 -8.04
C PRO A 118 -1.82 -17.97 -6.74
N GLU A 119 -0.84 -17.84 -5.83
CA GLU A 119 -1.02 -17.10 -4.57
C GLU A 119 -1.44 -15.64 -4.82
N THR A 120 -0.91 -15.03 -5.89
CA THR A 120 -1.30 -13.70 -6.36
C THR A 120 -2.06 -13.84 -7.68
N ASN A 121 -3.33 -13.55 -7.71
CA ASN A 121 -4.19 -13.78 -8.87
C ASN A 121 -5.02 -12.55 -9.25
N ILE A 122 -5.70 -12.64 -10.40
CA ILE A 122 -6.49 -11.52 -10.94
C ILE A 122 -7.63 -11.09 -10.02
N LEU A 123 -8.22 -12.00 -9.24
CA LEU A 123 -9.31 -11.66 -8.32
C LEU A 123 -8.80 -10.79 -7.16
N ASP A 124 -7.57 -11.02 -6.71
CA ASP A 124 -6.94 -10.17 -5.71
C ASP A 124 -6.64 -8.78 -6.29
N ALA A 125 -6.21 -8.70 -7.55
CA ALA A 125 -6.02 -7.42 -8.25
C ALA A 125 -7.35 -6.65 -8.38
N VAL A 126 -8.46 -7.33 -8.72
CA VAL A 126 -9.80 -6.71 -8.77
C VAL A 126 -10.20 -6.16 -7.40
N ARG A 127 -10.01 -6.91 -6.33
CA ARG A 127 -10.30 -6.44 -4.96
C ARG A 127 -9.47 -5.21 -4.56
N ILE A 128 -8.20 -5.17 -4.97
CA ILE A 128 -7.34 -3.99 -4.73
C ILE A 128 -7.89 -2.77 -5.46
N LEU A 129 -8.31 -2.92 -6.72
CA LEU A 129 -8.92 -1.83 -7.49
C LEU A 129 -10.25 -1.36 -6.88
N GLU A 130 -11.10 -2.27 -6.41
CA GLU A 130 -12.33 -1.91 -5.70
C GLU A 130 -12.06 -1.07 -4.43
N ILE A 131 -11.04 -1.45 -3.66
CA ILE A 131 -10.60 -0.67 -2.49
C ILE A 131 -10.05 0.69 -2.92
N GLN A 132 -9.26 0.73 -3.98
CA GLN A 132 -8.72 1.97 -4.53
C GLN A 132 -9.84 2.92 -4.97
N ASP A 133 -10.84 2.44 -5.71
CA ASP A 133 -12.00 3.21 -6.12
C ASP A 133 -12.78 3.75 -4.90
N ALA A 134 -12.96 2.92 -3.87
CA ALA A 134 -13.61 3.35 -2.63
C ALA A 134 -12.80 4.42 -1.88
N VAL A 135 -11.46 4.38 -1.92
CA VAL A 135 -10.59 5.44 -1.37
C VAL A 135 -10.79 6.74 -2.14
N TYR A 136 -10.83 6.70 -3.48
CA TYR A 136 -11.10 7.87 -4.31
C TYR A 136 -12.50 8.46 -4.02
N ASP A 137 -13.52 7.63 -3.94
CA ASP A 137 -14.88 8.06 -3.68
C ASP A 137 -15.01 8.70 -2.27
N HIS A 138 -14.37 8.09 -1.27
CA HIS A 138 -14.35 8.65 0.07
C HIS A 138 -13.62 10.01 0.10
N ALA A 139 -12.48 10.14 -0.57
CA ALA A 139 -11.74 11.40 -0.63
C ALA A 139 -12.53 12.50 -1.33
N ARG A 140 -13.31 12.19 -2.37
CA ARG A 140 -14.16 13.16 -3.08
C ARG A 140 -15.34 13.66 -2.25
N THR A 141 -15.92 12.78 -1.44
CA THR A 141 -17.13 13.07 -0.68
C THR A 141 -16.86 13.60 0.72
N ASN A 142 -15.64 13.42 1.25
CA ASN A 142 -15.28 13.86 2.58
C ASN A 142 -14.89 15.37 2.59
N PRO A 143 -15.54 16.22 3.40
CA PRO A 143 -15.22 17.64 3.50
C PRO A 143 -13.77 17.92 3.92
N LEU A 144 -13.12 17.01 4.67
CA LEU A 144 -11.72 17.16 5.07
C LEU A 144 -10.74 16.97 3.89
N SER A 145 -11.19 16.31 2.83
CA SER A 145 -10.43 16.15 1.59
C SER A 145 -10.58 17.34 0.63
N ASN A 146 -11.58 18.18 0.86
CA ASN A 146 -11.85 19.40 0.10
C ASN A 146 -11.04 20.58 0.64
N GLY A 147 -9.73 20.42 0.85
CA GLY A 147 -8.82 21.56 0.96
C GLY A 147 -8.96 22.46 -0.27
N PRO A 148 -8.44 23.70 -0.27
CA PRO A 148 -8.71 24.73 -1.29
C PRO A 148 -8.21 24.39 -2.70
N HIS A 149 -7.84 23.18 -2.97
CA HIS A 149 -7.53 22.72 -4.32
C HIS A 149 -8.75 22.00 -4.87
N PRO A 150 -9.46 22.61 -5.80
CA PRO A 150 -10.33 21.85 -6.67
C PRO A 150 -9.40 20.86 -7.40
N MET A 151 -9.43 19.58 -7.04
CA MET A 151 -9.09 18.61 -8.03
C MET A 151 -10.01 18.92 -9.20
N GLY A 152 -9.45 19.47 -10.26
CA GLY A 152 -10.19 19.79 -11.49
C GLY A 152 -10.64 18.52 -12.17
N MET A 153 -11.41 17.74 -11.47
CA MET A 153 -12.16 16.64 -12.05
C MET A 153 -13.36 17.28 -12.71
N ALA A 154 -13.12 17.72 -13.95
CA ALA A 154 -14.21 17.90 -14.87
C ALA A 154 -15.09 16.66 -14.77
N ALA A 155 -16.29 16.84 -14.29
CA ALA A 155 -17.38 15.92 -14.46
C ALA A 155 -17.55 15.70 -15.98
N ALA A 156 -16.95 14.67 -16.49
CA ALA A 156 -17.17 14.19 -17.84
C ALA A 156 -16.85 12.69 -17.89
N ARG A 157 -17.79 11.91 -17.43
CA ARG A 157 -18.04 10.62 -18.05
C ARG A 157 -19.44 10.68 -18.64
N PRO A 158 -19.56 10.45 -19.95
CA PRO A 158 -20.85 10.26 -20.59
C PRO A 158 -21.54 9.01 -20.06
#